data_ba0e45cfdf8f225874729ae1cf2244c8
#
_entry.id   ba0e45cfdf8f225874729ae1cf2244c8
#
_cell.length_a   1.000
_cell.length_b   1.000
_cell.length_c   1.000
_cell.angle_alpha   90.00
_cell.angle_beta   90.00
_cell.angle_gamma   90.00
#
_symmetry.space_group_name_H-M   'P 1'
#
loop_
_entity.id
_entity.type
_entity.pdbx_description
1 polymer ?
#
loop_
_entity_poly.entity_id
_entity_poly.type
_entity_poly.pdbx_seq_one_letter_code
_entity_poly.pdbx_strand_id
1 'polypeptide(L)'
;MAKTSRKVTMALAVSAALLTARAATAADTPERATIVLHVDDFANLLGTDLNAAEAVASRIFAAAGIRTVWVHGRDKGPRIGGALHVKVLVLSREMAEQKISADGVGPAVLGQAAKVCGRAYIFSHRIDALAQKSQRYVGDLLGRVLAHEVGHLLLPENSHSASGIMAAAIDLRPSSVVAFTQQQTAAIRQAIASAN
;
A
#
# COMPACT_ATOMS: atom_id res chain seq x y z
N MET A 1 35.19 64.84 66.00
CA MET A 1 35.11 64.51 64.59
C MET A 1 34.53 63.11 64.47
N ALA A 2 33.25 62.97 64.18
CA ALA A 2 32.52 61.72 64.11
C ALA A 2 32.35 61.28 62.63
N LYS A 3 32.83 60.10 62.28
CA LYS A 3 32.71 59.51 60.94
C LYS A 3 31.51 58.58 60.91
N THR A 4 30.47 58.98 60.25
CA THR A 4 29.24 58.23 60.05
C THR A 4 29.48 57.20 58.90
N SER A 5 29.43 55.89 59.23
CA SER A 5 29.50 54.82 58.22
C SER A 5 28.09 54.45 57.78
N ARG A 6 27.79 54.71 56.50
CA ARG A 6 26.54 54.24 55.84
C ARG A 6 26.65 52.79 55.42
N LYS A 7 25.87 51.92 56.01
CA LYS A 7 25.71 50.54 55.55
C LYS A 7 24.73 50.55 54.34
N VAL A 8 25.23 50.13 53.18
CA VAL A 8 24.41 49.89 52.00
C VAL A 8 23.92 48.45 52.06
N THR A 9 22.61 48.28 52.27
CA THR A 9 21.97 46.96 52.22
C THR A 9 21.61 46.69 50.76
N MET A 10 22.26 45.67 50.17
CA MET A 10 21.99 45.23 48.81
C MET A 10 20.89 44.16 48.84
N ALA A 11 19.71 44.47 48.39
CA ALA A 11 18.57 43.55 48.27
C ALA A 11 18.76 42.71 47.02
N LEU A 12 18.96 41.40 47.18
CA LEU A 12 19.03 40.41 46.11
C LEU A 12 17.61 40.04 45.71
N ALA A 13 17.13 40.51 44.57
CA ALA A 13 15.85 40.07 43.96
C ALA A 13 16.08 38.76 43.22
N VAL A 14 15.61 37.65 43.78
CA VAL A 14 15.60 36.35 43.12
C VAL A 14 14.36 36.28 42.23
N SER A 15 14.53 36.48 40.92
CA SER A 15 13.48 36.29 39.93
C SER A 15 13.35 34.77 39.65
N ALA A 16 12.32 34.15 40.18
CA ALA A 16 11.94 32.79 39.87
C ALA A 16 11.29 32.77 38.47
N ALA A 17 12.06 32.39 37.46
CA ALA A 17 11.51 32.10 36.14
C ALA A 17 10.79 30.74 36.16
N LEU A 18 9.45 30.77 36.20
CA LEU A 18 8.65 29.55 35.96
C LEU A 18 8.83 29.14 34.49
N LEU A 19 9.66 28.11 34.26
CA LEU A 19 9.64 27.36 33.02
C LEU A 19 8.34 26.55 33.00
N THR A 20 7.30 27.06 32.30
CA THR A 20 6.17 26.23 31.88
C THR A 20 6.66 25.29 30.80
N ALA A 21 6.98 24.06 31.17
CA ALA A 21 7.17 22.97 30.22
C ALA A 21 5.85 22.74 29.50
N ARG A 22 5.73 23.31 28.31
CA ARG A 22 4.63 23.02 27.39
C ARG A 22 4.81 21.55 27.02
N ALA A 23 3.95 20.66 27.55
CA ALA A 23 3.87 19.30 27.12
C ALA A 23 3.65 19.34 25.59
N ALA A 24 4.64 18.92 24.82
CA ALA A 24 4.48 18.68 23.41
C ALA A 24 3.41 17.60 23.31
N THR A 25 2.18 18.00 22.98
CA THR A 25 1.15 17.07 22.53
C THR A 25 1.79 16.27 21.41
N ALA A 26 1.78 14.94 21.57
CA ALA A 26 2.24 14.01 20.55
C ALA A 26 1.67 14.51 19.23
N ALA A 27 2.55 14.95 18.33
CA ALA A 27 2.14 15.42 17.02
C ALA A 27 1.33 14.27 16.42
N ASP A 28 0.08 14.54 16.09
CA ASP A 28 -0.82 13.65 15.40
C ASP A 28 -0.07 13.20 14.14
N THR A 29 0.57 12.03 14.22
CA THR A 29 1.24 11.45 13.06
C THR A 29 0.12 11.23 12.06
N PRO A 30 0.11 11.89 10.90
CA PRO A 30 -1.01 11.81 9.98
C PRO A 30 -1.30 10.34 9.74
N GLU A 31 -2.51 9.92 10.08
CA GLU A 31 -2.91 8.52 9.97
C GLU A 31 -2.62 8.05 8.56
N ARG A 32 -1.65 7.15 8.45
CA ARG A 32 -1.11 6.74 7.16
C ARG A 32 -2.22 6.02 6.40
N ALA A 33 -2.60 6.51 5.23
CA ALA A 33 -3.56 5.85 4.38
C ALA A 33 -3.29 4.34 4.36
N THR A 34 -4.26 3.53 4.74
CA THR A 34 -4.07 2.09 4.95
C THR A 34 -5.05 1.29 4.09
N ILE A 35 -4.56 0.26 3.43
CA ILE A 35 -5.38 -0.74 2.76
C ILE A 35 -5.20 -2.10 3.44
N VAL A 36 -6.31 -2.80 3.66
CA VAL A 36 -6.33 -4.19 4.15
C VAL A 36 -6.68 -5.08 2.98
N LEU A 37 -5.76 -5.96 2.64
CA LEU A 37 -5.84 -6.87 1.50
C LEU A 37 -6.20 -8.26 2.00
N HIS A 38 -7.45 -8.67 1.77
CA HIS A 38 -7.94 -10.01 2.11
C HIS A 38 -7.65 -10.96 0.95
N VAL A 39 -6.70 -11.86 1.15
CA VAL A 39 -6.23 -12.79 0.13
C VAL A 39 -6.84 -14.16 0.32
N ASP A 40 -7.59 -14.63 -0.69
CA ASP A 40 -7.97 -16.04 -0.83
C ASP A 40 -7.11 -16.65 -1.93
N ASP A 41 -6.23 -17.56 -1.54
CA ASP A 41 -5.37 -18.30 -2.46
C ASP A 41 -6.02 -19.66 -2.82
N PHE A 42 -6.67 -19.72 -3.97
CA PHE A 42 -7.23 -20.94 -4.55
C PHE A 42 -6.24 -21.69 -5.46
N ALA A 43 -5.09 -21.07 -5.74
CA ALA A 43 -4.04 -21.68 -6.56
C ALA A 43 -3.08 -22.52 -5.72
N ASN A 44 -3.14 -22.43 -4.38
CA ASN A 44 -2.22 -23.08 -3.45
C ASN A 44 -0.75 -22.76 -3.81
N LEU A 45 -0.46 -21.48 -3.93
CA LEU A 45 0.90 -21.01 -4.23
C LEU A 45 1.91 -21.47 -3.17
N LEU A 46 3.17 -21.59 -3.57
CA LEU A 46 4.25 -21.75 -2.60
C LEU A 46 4.28 -20.55 -1.66
N GLY A 47 4.36 -20.80 -0.35
CA GLY A 47 4.38 -19.71 0.64
C GLY A 47 5.50 -18.69 0.39
N THR A 48 6.64 -19.12 -0.17
CA THR A 48 7.74 -18.25 -0.58
C THR A 48 7.34 -17.27 -1.68
N ASP A 49 6.55 -17.73 -2.66
CA ASP A 49 6.14 -16.88 -3.79
C ASP A 49 5.06 -15.88 -3.36
N LEU A 50 4.11 -16.32 -2.53
CA LEU A 50 3.08 -15.44 -2.01
C LEU A 50 3.70 -14.36 -1.09
N ASN A 51 4.56 -14.73 -0.15
CA ASN A 51 5.26 -13.78 0.73
C ASN A 51 6.11 -12.77 -0.06
N ALA A 52 6.80 -13.23 -1.12
CA ALA A 52 7.55 -12.33 -1.98
C ALA A 52 6.64 -11.38 -2.75
N ALA A 53 5.51 -11.85 -3.25
CA ALA A 53 4.52 -11.04 -3.94
C ALA A 53 3.94 -9.94 -3.03
N GLU A 54 3.61 -10.28 -1.80
CA GLU A 54 3.14 -9.33 -0.79
C GLU A 54 4.20 -8.28 -0.45
N ALA A 55 5.46 -8.70 -0.32
CA ALA A 55 6.57 -7.79 -0.08
C ALA A 55 6.78 -6.82 -1.26
N VAL A 56 6.65 -7.30 -2.51
CA VAL A 56 6.74 -6.46 -3.71
C VAL A 56 5.58 -5.46 -3.76
N ALA A 57 4.35 -5.91 -3.62
CA ALA A 57 3.18 -5.05 -3.65
C ALA A 57 3.23 -4.02 -2.50
N SER A 58 3.62 -4.45 -1.29
CA SER A 58 3.78 -3.54 -0.14
C SER A 58 4.80 -2.44 -0.40
N ARG A 59 5.93 -2.74 -1.04
CA ARG A 59 6.93 -1.72 -1.42
C ARG A 59 6.35 -0.72 -2.43
N ILE A 60 5.58 -1.19 -3.41
CA ILE A 60 4.94 -0.33 -4.42
C ILE A 60 3.95 0.64 -3.75
N PHE A 61 3.09 0.15 -2.86
CA PHE A 61 2.15 0.98 -2.11
C PHE A 61 2.85 1.90 -1.09
N ALA A 62 3.91 1.41 -0.43
CA ALA A 62 4.70 2.21 0.50
C ALA A 62 5.37 3.41 -0.19
N ALA A 63 5.83 3.25 -1.44
CA ALA A 63 6.35 4.35 -2.26
C ALA A 63 5.30 5.44 -2.54
N ALA A 64 4.01 5.08 -2.53
CA ALA A 64 2.89 6.01 -2.60
C ALA A 64 2.44 6.55 -1.22
N GLY A 65 3.15 6.21 -0.13
CA GLY A 65 2.81 6.59 1.24
C GLY A 65 1.62 5.82 1.82
N ILE A 66 1.31 4.64 1.28
CA ILE A 66 0.18 3.80 1.69
C ILE A 66 0.72 2.58 2.44
N ARG A 67 0.13 2.28 3.59
CA ARG A 67 0.40 1.07 4.35
C ARG A 67 -0.50 -0.07 3.87
N THR A 68 0.07 -1.25 3.68
CA THR A 68 -0.68 -2.48 3.39
C THR A 68 -0.72 -3.38 4.62
N VAL A 69 -1.87 -4.03 4.82
CA VAL A 69 -2.06 -5.08 5.81
C VAL A 69 -2.63 -6.30 5.09
N TRP A 70 -1.97 -7.44 5.20
CA TRP A 70 -2.36 -8.67 4.55
C TRP A 70 -3.13 -9.58 5.50
N VAL A 71 -4.21 -10.16 5.02
CA VAL A 71 -5.11 -11.04 5.77
C VAL A 71 -5.42 -12.25 4.90
N HIS A 72 -5.15 -13.44 5.42
CA HIS A 72 -5.29 -14.70 4.67
C HIS A 72 -6.51 -15.50 5.07
N GLY A 73 -7.15 -16.11 4.09
CA GLY A 73 -8.23 -17.06 4.30
C GLY A 73 -9.44 -16.42 4.99
N ARG A 74 -9.99 -17.12 6.01
CA ARG A 74 -11.20 -16.70 6.72
C ARG A 74 -10.94 -15.74 7.88
N ASP A 75 -9.71 -15.31 8.09
CA ASP A 75 -9.42 -14.32 9.12
C ASP A 75 -10.11 -12.98 8.77
N LYS A 76 -10.72 -12.37 9.77
CA LYS A 76 -11.35 -11.04 9.60
C LYS A 76 -10.34 -9.92 9.57
N GLY A 77 -9.10 -10.21 9.97
CA GLY A 77 -8.05 -9.22 10.10
C GLY A 77 -8.28 -8.19 11.20
N PRO A 78 -7.31 -7.30 11.41
CA PRO A 78 -7.41 -6.24 12.39
C PRO A 78 -8.45 -5.19 11.96
N ARG A 79 -9.21 -4.69 12.93
CA ARG A 79 -10.06 -3.50 12.72
C ARG A 79 -9.17 -2.27 12.78
N ILE A 80 -8.86 -1.71 11.62
CA ILE A 80 -8.08 -0.47 11.51
C ILE A 80 -9.05 0.61 11.08
N GLY A 81 -9.26 1.60 11.96
CA GLY A 81 -10.08 2.77 11.62
C GLY A 81 -9.50 3.42 10.36
N GLY A 82 -10.37 3.87 9.46
CA GLY A 82 -9.92 4.55 8.27
C GLY A 82 -9.19 3.69 7.23
N ALA A 83 -9.20 2.37 7.33
CA ALA A 83 -8.61 1.49 6.33
C ALA A 83 -9.63 1.05 5.28
N LEU A 84 -9.22 1.08 4.02
CA LEU A 84 -10.00 0.52 2.94
C LEU A 84 -9.74 -0.98 2.82
N HIS A 85 -10.80 -1.79 2.76
CA HIS A 85 -10.71 -3.24 2.62
C HIS A 85 -10.90 -3.67 1.16
N VAL A 86 -9.97 -4.46 0.65
CA VAL A 86 -9.96 -4.97 -0.73
C VAL A 86 -9.86 -6.48 -0.70
N LYS A 87 -10.65 -7.16 -1.53
CA LYS A 87 -10.60 -8.62 -1.70
C LYS A 87 -9.72 -8.99 -2.88
N VAL A 88 -8.75 -9.88 -2.64
CA VAL A 88 -7.87 -10.43 -3.67
C VAL A 88 -8.12 -11.94 -3.77
N LEU A 89 -8.38 -12.43 -4.97
CA LEU A 89 -8.59 -13.85 -5.24
C LEU A 89 -7.51 -14.33 -6.22
N VAL A 90 -6.60 -15.15 -5.72
CA VAL A 90 -5.63 -15.86 -6.56
C VAL A 90 -6.32 -17.13 -7.04
N LEU A 91 -6.71 -17.17 -8.31
CA LEU A 91 -7.54 -18.23 -8.85
C LEU A 91 -6.74 -19.48 -9.18
N SER A 92 -7.33 -20.66 -8.94
CA SER A 92 -6.82 -21.90 -9.53
C SER A 92 -6.90 -21.81 -11.06
N ARG A 93 -6.19 -22.69 -11.77
CA ARG A 93 -6.25 -22.71 -13.25
C ARG A 93 -7.69 -22.83 -13.75
N GLU A 94 -8.45 -23.76 -13.19
CA GLU A 94 -9.84 -24.04 -13.62
C GLU A 94 -10.75 -22.82 -13.37
N MET A 95 -10.67 -22.22 -12.19
CA MET A 95 -11.44 -21.01 -11.86
C MET A 95 -11.05 -19.84 -12.78
N ALA A 96 -9.76 -19.69 -13.06
CA ALA A 96 -9.25 -18.64 -13.96
C ALA A 96 -9.76 -18.85 -15.39
N GLU A 97 -9.70 -20.08 -15.92
CA GLU A 97 -10.17 -20.40 -17.28
C GLU A 97 -11.69 -20.16 -17.43
N GLN A 98 -12.48 -20.54 -16.41
CA GLN A 98 -13.92 -20.24 -16.39
C GLN A 98 -14.18 -18.75 -16.42
N LYS A 99 -13.50 -17.97 -15.58
CA LYS A 99 -13.66 -16.51 -15.53
C LYS A 99 -13.21 -15.83 -16.83
N ILE A 100 -12.07 -16.24 -17.37
CA ILE A 100 -11.52 -15.73 -18.64
C ILE A 100 -12.51 -15.97 -19.79
N SER A 101 -13.09 -17.17 -19.86
CA SER A 101 -14.09 -17.52 -20.86
C SER A 101 -15.37 -16.72 -20.71
N ALA A 102 -15.87 -16.59 -19.47
CA ALA A 102 -17.11 -15.87 -19.19
C ALA A 102 -17.02 -14.39 -19.49
N ASP A 103 -15.87 -13.76 -19.21
CA ASP A 103 -15.66 -12.32 -19.36
C ASP A 103 -15.00 -11.94 -20.70
N GLY A 104 -14.64 -12.89 -21.55
CA GLY A 104 -13.96 -12.62 -22.83
C GLY A 104 -12.55 -12.02 -22.64
N VAL A 105 -11.82 -12.44 -21.60
CA VAL A 105 -10.53 -11.85 -21.21
C VAL A 105 -9.43 -12.26 -22.19
N GLY A 106 -8.71 -11.29 -22.76
CA GLY A 106 -7.64 -11.50 -23.71
C GLY A 106 -6.46 -12.32 -23.14
N PRO A 107 -5.63 -12.94 -24.03
CA PRO A 107 -4.58 -13.88 -23.60
C PRO A 107 -3.42 -13.25 -22.82
N ALA A 108 -3.16 -11.97 -23.02
CA ALA A 108 -2.07 -11.25 -22.34
C ALA A 108 -2.43 -10.71 -20.95
N VAL A 109 -3.69 -10.81 -20.54
CA VAL A 109 -4.19 -10.29 -19.27
C VAL A 109 -3.82 -11.25 -18.15
N LEU A 110 -3.17 -10.74 -17.10
CA LEU A 110 -2.64 -11.51 -15.96
C LEU A 110 -3.53 -11.44 -14.72
N GLY A 111 -4.46 -10.48 -14.70
CA GLY A 111 -5.43 -10.29 -13.64
C GLY A 111 -6.61 -9.44 -14.13
N GLN A 112 -7.58 -9.22 -13.27
CA GLN A 112 -8.76 -8.41 -13.58
C GLN A 112 -9.32 -7.78 -12.32
N ALA A 113 -9.46 -6.47 -12.30
CA ALA A 113 -10.16 -5.75 -11.25
C ALA A 113 -11.66 -5.65 -11.55
N ALA A 114 -12.50 -6.08 -10.62
CA ALA A 114 -13.94 -5.93 -10.69
C ALA A 114 -14.39 -4.87 -9.66
N LYS A 115 -14.44 -3.63 -10.09
CA LYS A 115 -14.67 -2.46 -9.24
C LYS A 115 -16.03 -2.50 -8.52
N VAL A 116 -17.07 -2.95 -9.22
CA VAL A 116 -18.43 -3.04 -8.66
C VAL A 116 -18.50 -3.91 -7.41
N CYS A 117 -17.70 -4.96 -7.32
CA CYS A 117 -17.65 -5.85 -6.16
C CYS A 117 -16.37 -5.71 -5.31
N GLY A 118 -15.50 -4.73 -5.61
CA GLY A 118 -14.27 -4.48 -4.85
C GLY A 118 -13.29 -5.65 -4.86
N ARG A 119 -13.19 -6.39 -5.97
CA ARG A 119 -12.38 -7.61 -6.06
C ARG A 119 -11.30 -7.52 -7.14
N ALA A 120 -10.11 -7.98 -6.80
CA ALA A 120 -9.02 -8.24 -7.75
C ALA A 120 -8.88 -9.75 -7.96
N TYR A 121 -8.96 -10.20 -9.20
CA TYR A 121 -8.76 -11.59 -9.61
C TYR A 121 -7.38 -11.72 -10.23
N ILE A 122 -6.62 -12.73 -9.80
CA ILE A 122 -5.24 -12.96 -10.24
C ILE A 122 -5.18 -14.31 -10.94
N PHE A 123 -4.68 -14.33 -12.18
CA PHE A 123 -4.55 -15.52 -13.01
C PHE A 123 -3.15 -16.13 -12.85
N SER A 124 -2.91 -16.81 -11.71
CA SER A 124 -1.60 -17.33 -11.31
C SER A 124 -0.92 -18.16 -12.40
N HIS A 125 -1.64 -19.07 -13.07
CA HIS A 125 -1.12 -19.92 -14.13
C HIS A 125 -0.54 -19.13 -15.33
N ARG A 126 -1.10 -17.94 -15.64
CA ARG A 126 -0.57 -17.05 -16.69
C ARG A 126 0.69 -16.33 -16.23
N ILE A 127 0.74 -15.96 -14.94
CA ILE A 127 1.91 -15.34 -14.31
C ILE A 127 3.06 -16.35 -14.29
N ASP A 128 2.80 -17.62 -13.91
CA ASP A 128 3.78 -18.69 -13.93
C ASP A 128 4.35 -18.91 -15.34
N ALA A 129 3.48 -18.99 -16.35
CA ALA A 129 3.90 -19.14 -17.74
C ALA A 129 4.76 -17.96 -18.22
N LEU A 130 4.40 -16.71 -17.83
CA LEU A 130 5.19 -15.53 -18.15
C LEU A 130 6.53 -15.53 -17.41
N ALA A 131 6.55 -15.92 -16.14
CA ALA A 131 7.76 -16.03 -15.34
C ALA A 131 8.76 -17.01 -15.94
N GLN A 132 8.30 -18.20 -16.32
CA GLN A 132 9.11 -19.21 -17.00
C GLN A 132 9.66 -18.70 -18.33
N LYS A 133 8.81 -18.12 -19.18
CA LYS A 133 9.20 -17.58 -20.48
C LYS A 133 10.23 -16.45 -20.38
N SER A 134 10.08 -15.58 -19.38
CA SER A 134 10.92 -14.39 -19.19
C SER A 134 12.10 -14.61 -18.24
N GLN A 135 12.23 -15.81 -17.68
CA GLN A 135 13.22 -16.15 -16.65
C GLN A 135 13.17 -15.21 -15.45
N ARG A 136 11.95 -14.85 -15.03
CA ARG A 136 11.69 -13.95 -13.89
C ARG A 136 11.17 -14.74 -12.70
N TYR A 137 11.41 -14.19 -11.51
CA TYR A 137 10.88 -14.78 -10.30
C TYR A 137 9.36 -14.57 -10.22
N VAL A 138 8.61 -15.65 -10.00
CA VAL A 138 7.14 -15.65 -9.94
C VAL A 138 6.62 -14.65 -8.93
N GLY A 139 7.17 -14.63 -7.70
CA GLY A 139 6.75 -13.72 -6.65
C GLY A 139 6.92 -12.24 -6.99
N ASP A 140 7.96 -11.87 -7.80
CA ASP A 140 8.11 -10.47 -8.26
C ASP A 140 6.99 -10.09 -9.24
N LEU A 141 6.72 -10.94 -10.24
CA LEU A 141 5.66 -10.68 -11.21
C LEU A 141 4.27 -10.68 -10.56
N LEU A 142 4.02 -11.64 -9.70
CA LEU A 142 2.76 -11.74 -8.95
C LEU A 142 2.51 -10.49 -8.10
N GLY A 143 3.53 -9.98 -7.40
CA GLY A 143 3.42 -8.77 -6.60
C GLY A 143 3.14 -7.52 -7.43
N ARG A 144 3.72 -7.42 -8.63
CA ARG A 144 3.42 -6.34 -9.59
C ARG A 144 1.98 -6.43 -10.10
N VAL A 145 1.53 -7.62 -10.49
CA VAL A 145 0.14 -7.83 -10.92
C VAL A 145 -0.84 -7.51 -9.80
N LEU A 146 -0.57 -7.96 -8.57
CA LEU A 146 -1.37 -7.61 -7.38
C LEU A 146 -1.49 -6.10 -7.21
N ALA A 147 -0.38 -5.37 -7.24
CA ALA A 147 -0.39 -3.91 -7.09
C ALA A 147 -1.13 -3.22 -8.24
N HIS A 148 -1.03 -3.73 -9.48
CA HIS A 148 -1.73 -3.22 -10.65
C HIS A 148 -3.25 -3.40 -10.52
N GLU A 149 -3.72 -4.61 -10.22
CA GLU A 149 -5.15 -4.90 -10.12
C GLU A 149 -5.80 -4.19 -8.92
N VAL A 150 -5.12 -4.13 -7.79
CA VAL A 150 -5.57 -3.33 -6.65
C VAL A 150 -5.57 -1.84 -7.00
N GLY A 151 -4.59 -1.38 -7.78
CA GLY A 151 -4.54 -0.03 -8.33
C GLY A 151 -5.80 0.32 -9.11
N HIS A 152 -6.29 -0.58 -9.97
CA HIS A 152 -7.54 -0.40 -10.71
C HIS A 152 -8.78 -0.26 -9.82
N LEU A 153 -8.81 -0.92 -8.65
CA LEU A 153 -9.91 -0.76 -7.69
C LEU A 153 -9.92 0.62 -7.03
N LEU A 154 -8.75 1.22 -6.86
CA LEU A 154 -8.54 2.48 -6.13
C LEU A 154 -8.54 3.71 -7.06
N LEU A 155 -8.26 3.52 -8.34
CA LEU A 155 -8.14 4.59 -9.32
C LEU A 155 -9.44 4.75 -10.13
N PRO A 156 -9.67 5.89 -10.77
CA PRO A 156 -10.75 6.05 -11.77
C PRO A 156 -10.65 5.01 -12.89
N GLU A 157 -11.70 4.87 -13.68
CA GLU A 157 -11.66 4.06 -14.91
C GLU A 157 -10.61 4.61 -15.89
N ASN A 158 -10.09 3.73 -16.75
CA ASN A 158 -9.05 4.07 -17.75
C ASN A 158 -7.77 4.65 -17.13
N SER A 159 -7.37 4.13 -15.96
CA SER A 159 -6.21 4.61 -15.21
C SER A 159 -4.84 4.07 -15.67
N HIS A 160 -4.78 3.39 -16.82
CA HIS A 160 -3.50 2.98 -17.41
C HIS A 160 -2.63 4.20 -17.71
N SER A 161 -1.31 4.02 -17.56
CA SER A 161 -0.28 5.03 -17.84
C SER A 161 0.75 4.47 -18.83
N ALA A 162 1.52 5.36 -19.46
CA ALA A 162 2.57 4.96 -20.39
C ALA A 162 3.72 4.19 -19.71
N SER A 163 3.88 4.34 -18.38
CA SER A 163 4.93 3.70 -17.59
C SER A 163 4.50 3.53 -16.15
N GLY A 164 5.32 2.82 -15.35
CA GLY A 164 5.04 2.55 -13.94
C GLY A 164 4.15 1.33 -13.73
N ILE A 165 3.61 1.19 -12.52
CA ILE A 165 2.83 0.00 -12.16
C ILE A 165 1.52 -0.11 -12.94
N MET A 166 0.91 1.01 -13.32
CA MET A 166 -0.34 1.05 -14.09
C MET A 166 -0.11 1.04 -15.60
N ALA A 167 1.07 0.66 -16.10
CA ALA A 167 1.25 0.44 -17.54
C ALA A 167 0.39 -0.74 -18.01
N ALA A 168 -0.21 -0.63 -19.20
CA ALA A 168 -1.07 -1.68 -19.77
C ALA A 168 -0.32 -3.00 -20.02
N ALA A 169 1.01 -2.94 -20.21
CA ALA A 169 1.89 -4.10 -20.30
C ALA A 169 2.86 -4.09 -19.12
N ILE A 170 3.01 -5.24 -18.46
CA ILE A 170 3.94 -5.38 -17.34
C ILE A 170 5.39 -5.17 -17.80
N ASP A 171 6.13 -4.32 -17.09
CA ASP A 171 7.55 -4.10 -17.38
C ASP A 171 8.40 -5.24 -16.79
N LEU A 172 9.03 -6.01 -17.66
CA LEU A 172 9.86 -7.16 -17.30
C LEU A 172 11.33 -6.80 -17.05
N ARG A 173 11.73 -5.54 -17.18
CA ARG A 173 13.12 -5.13 -16.96
C ARG A 173 13.48 -5.27 -15.47
N PRO A 174 14.68 -5.86 -15.16
CA PRO A 174 15.08 -6.15 -13.78
C PRO A 174 15.17 -4.90 -12.88
N SER A 175 15.63 -3.80 -13.46
CA SER A 175 15.96 -2.56 -12.74
C SER A 175 14.86 -1.50 -12.81
N SER A 176 13.69 -1.82 -13.38
CA SER A 176 12.62 -0.83 -13.47
C SER A 176 12.07 -0.48 -12.10
N VAL A 177 12.14 0.79 -11.74
CA VAL A 177 11.39 1.32 -10.58
C VAL A 177 9.92 1.33 -10.97
N VAL A 178 9.19 0.35 -10.44
CA VAL A 178 7.76 0.21 -10.70
C VAL A 178 7.01 0.88 -9.56
N ALA A 179 6.40 2.03 -9.84
CA ALA A 179 5.65 2.80 -8.87
C ALA A 179 4.40 3.42 -9.53
N PHE A 180 3.46 3.87 -8.72
CA PHE A 180 2.38 4.73 -9.18
C PHE A 180 2.94 6.10 -9.58
N THR A 181 2.35 6.74 -10.59
CA THR A 181 2.66 8.14 -10.89
C THR A 181 2.22 9.05 -9.74
N GLN A 182 2.73 10.28 -9.70
CA GLN A 182 2.33 11.25 -8.68
C GLN A 182 0.80 11.49 -8.69
N GLN A 183 0.19 11.60 -9.87
CA GLN A 183 -1.25 11.77 -10.02
C GLN A 183 -2.03 10.56 -9.51
N GLN A 184 -1.60 9.33 -9.85
CA GLN A 184 -2.20 8.10 -9.35
C GLN A 184 -2.06 7.98 -7.83
N THR A 185 -0.90 8.31 -7.29
CA THR A 185 -0.66 8.33 -5.83
C THR A 185 -1.64 9.26 -5.12
N ALA A 186 -1.84 10.48 -5.61
CA ALA A 186 -2.78 11.42 -5.04
C ALA A 186 -4.23 10.90 -5.10
N ALA A 187 -4.64 10.34 -6.25
CA ALA A 187 -5.98 9.78 -6.44
C ALA A 187 -6.24 8.57 -5.51
N ILE A 188 -5.27 7.66 -5.36
CA ILE A 188 -5.41 6.51 -4.45
C ILE A 188 -5.56 6.98 -3.00
N ARG A 189 -4.74 7.92 -2.55
CA ARG A 189 -4.83 8.45 -1.18
C ARG A 189 -6.18 9.14 -0.93
N GLN A 190 -6.71 9.87 -1.91
CA GLN A 190 -8.03 10.47 -1.83
C GLN A 190 -9.12 9.39 -1.76
N ALA A 191 -9.05 8.34 -2.57
CA ALA A 191 -10.02 7.24 -2.55
C ALA A 191 -10.07 6.55 -1.17
N ILE A 192 -8.91 6.32 -0.55
CA ILE A 192 -8.83 5.73 0.80
C ILE A 192 -9.44 6.69 1.83
N ALA A 193 -9.12 7.98 1.76
CA ALA A 193 -9.65 8.98 2.70
C ALA A 193 -11.18 9.16 2.58
N SER A 194 -11.75 8.97 1.38
CA SER A 194 -13.18 9.12 1.12
C SER A 194 -14.01 7.87 1.47
N ALA A 195 -13.36 6.75 1.75
CA ALA A 195 -14.02 5.49 2.13
C ALA A 195 -14.33 5.39 3.64
N ASN A 196 -14.01 6.46 4.39
CA ASN A 196 -14.08 6.55 5.85
C ASN A 196 -15.28 7.39 6.33
#